data_b3b3e5254bb1edc4d908a4cb8fe0f152
#
_entry.id   b3b3e5254bb1edc4d908a4cb8fe0f152
#
_cell.length_a   1.000
_cell.length_b   1.000
_cell.length_c   1.000
_cell.angle_alpha   90.00
_cell.angle_beta   90.00
_cell.angle_gamma   90.00
#
_symmetry.space_group_name_H-M   'P 1'
#
loop_
_entity.id
_entity.type
_entity.pdbx_description
1 polymer ?
#
loop_
_entity_poly.entity_id
_entity_poly.type
_entity_poly.pdbx_seq_one_letter_code
_entity_poly.pdbx_strand_id
1 'polypeptide(L)'
;MRTSRHWLTTTLVFAATLLPLATGAAPRSYLDHDVPRGSPPLPFSDAVLSGDTLYVAGHLGLDPHTGNAPTDPTAEARLVMDAVRRTVESAGLTLGDLVSVTVYCTDLQLYDTFNSIYRTYFHGHYPARAFIGSDKLLRGAHFEVQGVATRGAP
;
A
#
# COMPACT_ATOMS: atom_id res chain seq x y z
N MET A 1 -12.08 -66.74 50.49
CA MET A 1 -12.60 -65.37 50.29
C MET A 1 -11.79 -64.71 49.16
N ARG A 2 -12.36 -64.52 47.96
CA ARG A 2 -11.73 -63.88 46.81
C ARG A 2 -12.43 -62.51 46.58
N THR A 3 -11.72 -61.41 46.82
CA THR A 3 -12.23 -60.06 46.58
C THR A 3 -11.87 -59.65 45.15
N SER A 4 -12.88 -59.49 44.27
CA SER A 4 -12.77 -58.94 42.91
C SER A 4 -12.69 -57.42 43.00
N ARG A 5 -11.58 -56.87 42.51
CA ARG A 5 -11.42 -55.40 42.32
C ARG A 5 -11.86 -55.06 40.90
N HIS A 6 -13.02 -54.37 40.76
CA HIS A 6 -13.46 -53.80 39.49
C HIS A 6 -12.73 -52.46 39.24
N TRP A 7 -11.98 -52.40 38.14
CA TRP A 7 -11.38 -51.18 37.64
C TRP A 7 -12.39 -50.48 36.74
N LEU A 8 -12.89 -49.33 37.17
CA LEU A 8 -13.68 -48.43 36.33
C LEU A 8 -12.76 -47.59 35.45
N THR A 9 -12.72 -47.90 34.16
CA THR A 9 -12.02 -47.06 33.18
C THR A 9 -12.95 -45.91 32.77
N THR A 10 -12.61 -44.69 33.24
CA THR A 10 -13.31 -43.46 32.81
C THR A 10 -12.75 -43.03 31.48
N THR A 11 -13.50 -43.17 30.42
CA THR A 11 -13.14 -42.68 29.07
C THR A 11 -13.47 -41.17 29.02
N LEU A 12 -12.45 -40.32 28.96
CA LEU A 12 -12.61 -38.87 28.74
C LEU A 12 -12.85 -38.64 27.25
N VAL A 13 -14.07 -38.26 26.87
CA VAL A 13 -14.40 -37.84 25.51
C VAL A 13 -14.06 -36.35 25.38
N PHE A 14 -12.99 -36.02 24.65
CA PHE A 14 -12.67 -34.65 24.26
C PHE A 14 -13.58 -34.25 23.10
N ALA A 15 -14.56 -33.42 23.38
CA ALA A 15 -15.37 -32.77 22.34
C ALA A 15 -14.55 -31.59 21.75
N ALA A 16 -13.99 -31.78 20.57
CA ALA A 16 -13.35 -30.71 19.79
C ALA A 16 -14.47 -29.82 19.22
N THR A 17 -14.66 -28.64 19.81
CA THR A 17 -15.53 -27.60 19.25
C THR A 17 -14.82 -26.98 18.03
N LEU A 18 -15.23 -27.37 16.83
CA LEU A 18 -14.89 -26.68 15.57
C LEU A 18 -15.59 -25.31 15.58
N LEU A 19 -14.83 -24.25 15.84
CA LEU A 19 -15.30 -22.89 15.62
C LEU A 19 -15.47 -22.68 14.09
N PRO A 20 -16.61 -22.17 13.60
CA PRO A 20 -16.77 -21.87 12.19
C PRO A 20 -15.77 -20.77 11.80
N LEU A 21 -14.88 -21.06 10.85
CA LEU A 21 -14.09 -20.06 10.15
C LEU A 21 -15.07 -19.14 9.42
N ALA A 22 -15.16 -17.89 9.84
CA ALA A 22 -15.96 -16.88 9.15
C ALA A 22 -15.36 -16.64 7.74
N THR A 23 -15.97 -17.24 6.72
CA THR A 23 -15.60 -17.06 5.30
C THR A 23 -16.24 -15.79 4.72
N GLY A 24 -16.23 -14.69 5.46
CA GLY A 24 -16.64 -13.38 4.96
C GLY A 24 -15.52 -12.77 4.12
N ALA A 25 -15.87 -12.13 2.98
CA ALA A 25 -14.91 -11.31 2.22
C ALA A 25 -14.33 -10.25 3.16
N ALA A 26 -13.00 -10.02 3.07
CA ALA A 26 -12.34 -9.00 3.87
C ALA A 26 -12.99 -7.63 3.62
N PRO A 27 -13.27 -6.83 4.67
CA PRO A 27 -13.84 -5.50 4.50
C PRO A 27 -12.90 -4.63 3.65
N ARG A 28 -13.49 -3.76 2.81
CA ARG A 28 -12.76 -2.80 2.00
C ARG A 28 -13.00 -1.39 2.53
N SER A 29 -11.93 -0.61 2.60
CA SER A 29 -11.99 0.83 2.86
C SER A 29 -11.39 1.56 1.68
N TYR A 30 -12.06 2.61 1.22
CA TYR A 30 -11.63 3.45 0.11
C TYR A 30 -11.09 4.76 0.69
N LEU A 31 -9.91 5.14 0.26
CA LEU A 31 -9.26 6.40 0.63
C LEU A 31 -9.37 7.32 -0.58
N ASP A 32 -10.21 8.34 -0.46
CA ASP A 32 -10.49 9.26 -1.55
C ASP A 32 -9.76 10.58 -1.34
N HIS A 33 -9.47 11.25 -2.43
CA HIS A 33 -8.89 12.59 -2.44
C HIS A 33 -9.79 13.59 -1.73
N ASP A 34 -9.19 14.49 -0.98
CA ASP A 34 -9.84 15.74 -0.56
C ASP A 34 -10.02 16.64 -1.78
N VAL A 35 -11.15 16.47 -2.47
CA VAL A 35 -11.52 17.38 -3.56
C VAL A 35 -12.22 18.63 -3.00
N PRO A 36 -12.00 19.82 -3.58
CA PRO A 36 -12.70 21.01 -3.18
C PRO A 36 -14.21 20.83 -3.19
N ARG A 37 -14.89 21.40 -2.19
CA ARG A 37 -16.35 21.30 -2.05
C ARG A 37 -17.05 21.75 -3.34
N GLY A 38 -17.87 20.86 -3.92
CA GLY A 38 -18.61 21.15 -5.16
C GLY A 38 -17.90 20.65 -6.43
N SER A 39 -16.69 20.10 -6.34
CA SER A 39 -16.07 19.41 -7.47
C SER A 39 -16.72 18.03 -7.69
N PRO A 40 -16.83 17.56 -8.92
CA PRO A 40 -17.26 16.17 -9.16
C PRO A 40 -16.24 15.21 -8.54
N PRO A 41 -16.70 14.06 -8.02
CA PRO A 41 -15.79 13.03 -7.50
C PRO A 41 -14.87 12.54 -8.62
N LEU A 42 -13.63 12.20 -8.27
CA LEU A 42 -12.72 11.54 -9.19
C LEU A 42 -13.22 10.11 -9.47
N PRO A 43 -12.98 9.55 -10.67
CA PRO A 43 -13.42 8.20 -11.02
C PRO A 43 -12.51 7.10 -10.44
N PHE A 44 -11.75 7.41 -9.38
CA PHE A 44 -10.83 6.50 -8.69
C PHE A 44 -10.59 6.98 -7.25
N SER A 45 -10.19 6.04 -6.38
CA SER A 45 -9.73 6.34 -5.02
C SER A 45 -8.19 6.42 -5.00
N ASP A 46 -7.62 7.18 -4.08
CA ASP A 46 -6.17 7.26 -3.87
C ASP A 46 -5.55 5.94 -3.43
N ALA A 47 -6.32 5.19 -2.67
CA ALA A 47 -5.97 3.83 -2.30
C ALA A 47 -7.21 3.02 -1.89
N VAL A 48 -7.06 1.70 -1.93
CA VAL A 48 -8.06 0.75 -1.42
C VAL A 48 -7.38 -0.19 -0.44
N LEU A 49 -7.83 -0.18 0.81
CA LEU A 49 -7.45 -1.17 1.81
C LEU A 49 -8.42 -2.35 1.74
N SER A 50 -7.90 -3.55 1.48
CA SER A 50 -8.66 -4.80 1.45
C SER A 50 -8.01 -5.82 2.38
N GLY A 51 -8.64 -6.05 3.54
CA GLY A 51 -7.99 -6.79 4.62
C GLY A 51 -6.71 -6.07 5.08
N ASP A 52 -5.59 -6.76 5.02
CA ASP A 52 -4.27 -6.22 5.40
C ASP A 52 -3.48 -5.65 4.21
N THR A 53 -4.06 -5.63 3.01
CA THR A 53 -3.39 -5.16 1.79
C THR A 53 -3.93 -3.81 1.33
N LEU A 54 -3.05 -2.82 1.21
CA LEU A 54 -3.32 -1.51 0.66
C LEU A 54 -2.83 -1.46 -0.80
N TYR A 55 -3.75 -1.15 -1.70
CA TYR A 55 -3.47 -0.87 -3.10
C TYR A 55 -3.44 0.64 -3.29
N VAL A 56 -2.27 1.20 -3.56
CA VAL A 56 -2.04 2.63 -3.75
C VAL A 56 -2.15 2.94 -5.24
N ALA A 57 -3.01 3.88 -5.61
CA ALA A 57 -3.17 4.33 -6.98
C ALA A 57 -1.92 5.04 -7.52
N GLY A 58 -1.89 5.34 -8.82
CA GLY A 58 -0.84 6.16 -9.42
C GLY A 58 -0.91 7.60 -8.88
N HIS A 59 0.18 8.03 -8.24
CA HIS A 59 0.36 9.40 -7.78
C HIS A 59 1.35 10.14 -8.67
N LEU A 60 1.06 11.41 -8.91
CA LEU A 60 1.93 12.34 -9.63
C LEU A 60 2.56 13.32 -8.63
N GLY A 61 3.75 13.82 -8.97
CA GLY A 61 4.45 14.85 -8.21
C GLY A 61 3.97 16.26 -8.57
N LEU A 62 2.74 16.62 -8.18
CA LEU A 62 2.15 17.91 -8.53
C LEU A 62 2.39 18.95 -7.44
N ASP A 63 2.74 20.14 -7.86
CA ASP A 63 2.77 21.33 -6.99
C ASP A 63 1.33 21.67 -6.55
N PRO A 64 1.03 21.74 -5.26
CA PRO A 64 -0.32 21.98 -4.75
C PRO A 64 -0.90 23.36 -5.11
N HIS A 65 -0.06 24.33 -5.46
CA HIS A 65 -0.49 25.68 -5.82
C HIS A 65 -0.86 25.80 -7.30
N THR A 66 -0.13 25.08 -8.17
CA THR A 66 -0.33 25.16 -9.63
C THR A 66 -1.14 24.00 -10.18
N GLY A 67 -1.16 22.86 -9.47
CA GLY A 67 -1.77 21.60 -9.92
C GLY A 67 -1.02 20.93 -11.08
N ASN A 68 0.22 21.36 -11.36
CA ASN A 68 1.07 20.80 -12.41
C ASN A 68 2.38 20.29 -11.82
N ALA A 69 3.05 19.40 -12.56
CA ALA A 69 4.40 18.98 -12.19
C ALA A 69 5.39 20.15 -12.31
N PRO A 70 6.34 20.28 -11.37
CA PRO A 70 7.42 21.25 -11.49
C PRO A 70 8.36 20.87 -12.64
N THR A 71 9.07 21.84 -13.18
CA THR A 71 10.06 21.63 -14.24
C THR A 71 11.34 20.96 -13.73
N ASP A 72 11.62 21.02 -12.43
CA ASP A 72 12.75 20.33 -11.80
C ASP A 72 12.35 18.89 -11.45
N PRO A 73 12.94 17.87 -12.10
CA PRO A 73 12.62 16.47 -11.80
C PRO A 73 12.99 16.05 -10.38
N THR A 74 13.95 16.73 -9.73
CA THR A 74 14.31 16.45 -8.34
C THR A 74 13.20 16.89 -7.39
N ALA A 75 12.64 18.07 -7.61
CA ALA A 75 11.50 18.58 -6.85
C ALA A 75 10.27 17.69 -7.09
N GLU A 76 10.01 17.30 -8.33
CA GLU A 76 8.90 16.41 -8.67
C GLU A 76 9.02 15.04 -8.01
N ALA A 77 10.21 14.42 -8.03
CA ALA A 77 10.45 13.14 -7.37
C ALA A 77 10.16 13.21 -5.85
N ARG A 78 10.45 14.33 -5.19
CA ARG A 78 10.05 14.53 -3.78
C ARG A 78 8.54 14.62 -3.63
N LEU A 79 7.87 15.41 -4.46
CA LEU A 79 6.42 15.60 -4.37
C LEU A 79 5.67 14.29 -4.59
N VAL A 80 6.05 13.46 -5.57
CA VAL A 80 5.38 12.18 -5.81
C VAL A 80 5.61 11.20 -4.66
N MET A 81 6.83 11.13 -4.11
CA MET A 81 7.11 10.25 -2.97
C MET A 81 6.40 10.73 -1.69
N ASP A 82 6.30 12.04 -1.49
CA ASP A 82 5.51 12.61 -0.40
C ASP A 82 4.01 12.32 -0.56
N ALA A 83 3.47 12.33 -1.79
CA ALA A 83 2.09 11.94 -2.06
C ALA A 83 1.84 10.47 -1.71
N VAL A 84 2.68 9.56 -2.19
CA VAL A 84 2.61 8.14 -1.83
C VAL A 84 2.69 7.94 -0.32
N ARG A 85 3.64 8.61 0.35
CA ARG A 85 3.78 8.53 1.81
C ARG A 85 2.50 8.93 2.53
N ARG A 86 1.92 10.10 2.21
CA ARG A 86 0.67 10.56 2.82
C ARG A 86 -0.48 9.57 2.65
N THR A 87 -0.61 9.00 1.46
CA THR A 87 -1.66 8.00 1.17
C THR A 87 -1.46 6.73 2.00
N VAL A 88 -0.24 6.23 2.10
CA VAL A 88 0.09 5.05 2.93
C VAL A 88 -0.15 5.34 4.42
N GLU A 89 0.28 6.51 4.90
CA GLU A 89 0.10 6.94 6.30
C GLU A 89 -1.38 7.15 6.65
N SER A 90 -2.21 7.62 5.71
CA SER A 90 -3.66 7.77 5.93
C SER A 90 -4.39 6.45 6.12
N ALA A 91 -3.81 5.34 5.63
CA ALA A 91 -4.27 3.98 5.90
C ALA A 91 -3.73 3.38 7.22
N GLY A 92 -2.95 4.14 7.99
CA GLY A 92 -2.30 3.67 9.23
C GLY A 92 -1.12 2.72 8.98
N LEU A 93 -0.46 2.86 7.81
CA LEU A 93 0.73 2.12 7.40
C LEU A 93 1.90 3.09 7.25
N THR A 94 3.08 2.57 6.94
CA THR A 94 4.31 3.32 6.68
C THR A 94 4.90 2.94 5.33
N LEU A 95 5.85 3.72 4.81
CA LEU A 95 6.57 3.33 3.60
C LEU A 95 7.35 2.02 3.75
N GLY A 96 7.68 1.63 4.99
CA GLY A 96 8.30 0.34 5.29
C GLY A 96 7.39 -0.86 5.02
N ASP A 97 6.06 -0.65 4.96
CA ASP A 97 5.06 -1.67 4.68
C ASP A 97 4.85 -1.88 3.17
N LEU A 98 5.45 -1.04 2.30
CA LEU A 98 5.42 -1.24 0.86
C LEU A 98 6.16 -2.52 0.48
N VAL A 99 5.50 -3.41 -0.24
CA VAL A 99 6.08 -4.67 -0.75
C VAL A 99 6.34 -4.61 -2.25
N SER A 100 5.62 -3.75 -2.97
CA SER A 100 5.79 -3.55 -4.41
C SER A 100 5.57 -2.10 -4.80
N VAL A 101 6.39 -1.59 -5.71
CA VAL A 101 6.31 -0.24 -6.27
C VAL A 101 6.53 -0.31 -7.78
N THR A 102 5.72 0.44 -8.54
CA THR A 102 5.96 0.70 -9.95
C THR A 102 6.16 2.19 -10.14
N VAL A 103 7.22 2.56 -10.82
CA VAL A 103 7.53 3.93 -11.22
C VAL A 103 7.41 4.00 -12.74
N TYR A 104 6.53 4.85 -13.24
CA TYR A 104 6.48 5.23 -14.65
C TYR A 104 7.26 6.52 -14.84
N CYS A 105 8.05 6.59 -15.90
CA CYS A 105 8.94 7.72 -16.16
C CYS A 105 8.93 8.07 -17.65
N THR A 106 8.77 9.36 -17.98
CA THR A 106 8.74 9.82 -19.38
C THR A 106 10.13 9.89 -20.03
N ASP A 107 11.19 9.96 -19.21
CA ASP A 107 12.57 9.96 -19.68
C ASP A 107 13.44 9.07 -18.78
N LEU A 108 13.87 7.92 -19.29
CA LEU A 108 14.70 6.97 -18.54
C LEU A 108 16.08 7.52 -18.14
N GLN A 109 16.54 8.64 -18.73
CA GLN A 109 17.75 9.32 -18.28
C GLN A 109 17.58 9.93 -16.87
N LEU A 110 16.34 10.13 -16.40
CA LEU A 110 16.02 10.61 -15.05
C LEU A 110 16.08 9.50 -13.97
N TYR A 111 16.47 8.27 -14.35
CA TYR A 111 16.54 7.14 -13.43
C TYR A 111 17.39 7.42 -12.18
N ASP A 112 18.58 7.96 -12.37
CA ASP A 112 19.49 8.26 -11.24
C ASP A 112 19.00 9.44 -10.41
N THR A 113 18.41 10.46 -11.05
CA THR A 113 17.78 11.59 -10.36
C THR A 113 16.66 11.10 -9.44
N PHE A 114 15.73 10.29 -9.95
CA PHE A 114 14.67 9.69 -9.15
C PHE A 114 15.24 8.83 -8.01
N ASN A 115 16.20 7.95 -8.30
CA ASN A 115 16.78 7.07 -7.30
C ASN A 115 17.49 7.81 -6.16
N SER A 116 18.13 8.95 -6.44
CA SER A 116 18.78 9.78 -5.42
C SER A 116 17.79 10.25 -4.36
N ILE A 117 16.56 10.59 -4.78
CA ILE A 117 15.45 10.99 -3.91
C ILE A 117 14.77 9.77 -3.28
N TYR A 118 14.45 8.75 -4.08
CA TYR A 118 13.76 7.54 -3.63
C TYR A 118 14.46 6.90 -2.43
N ARG A 119 15.80 6.81 -2.45
CA ARG A 119 16.58 6.23 -1.35
C ARG A 119 16.41 6.96 -0.03
N THR A 120 16.08 8.25 -0.04
CA THR A 120 15.90 9.03 1.21
C THR A 120 14.62 8.72 1.95
N TYR A 121 13.68 8.00 1.31
CA TYR A 121 12.39 7.64 1.89
C TYR A 121 12.38 6.28 2.59
N PHE A 122 13.43 5.48 2.42
CA PHE A 122 13.48 4.13 2.99
C PHE A 122 14.67 3.96 3.93
N HIS A 123 14.41 3.33 5.09
CA HIS A 123 15.41 2.99 6.07
C HIS A 123 15.42 1.46 6.24
N GLY A 124 16.45 0.79 5.69
CA GLY A 124 16.57 -0.67 5.74
C GLY A 124 16.34 -1.33 4.38
N HIS A 125 15.22 -2.04 4.22
CA HIS A 125 14.92 -2.76 2.99
C HIS A 125 14.08 -1.90 2.02
N TYR A 126 14.27 -2.13 0.73
CA TYR A 126 13.44 -1.55 -0.31
C TYR A 126 12.34 -2.53 -0.73
N PRO A 127 11.14 -2.04 -1.14
CA PRO A 127 10.14 -2.88 -1.79
C PRO A 127 10.66 -3.42 -3.14
N ALA A 128 10.10 -4.53 -3.61
CA ALA A 128 10.27 -4.92 -5.01
C ALA A 128 9.83 -3.78 -5.93
N ARG A 129 10.62 -3.45 -6.96
CA ARG A 129 10.31 -2.29 -7.80
C ARG A 129 10.51 -2.56 -9.28
N ALA A 130 9.54 -2.11 -10.10
CA ALA A 130 9.71 -1.87 -11.53
C ALA A 130 9.91 -0.37 -11.80
N PHE A 131 10.77 -0.03 -12.79
CA PHE A 131 10.95 1.32 -13.31
C PHE A 131 10.73 1.26 -14.82
N ILE A 132 9.67 1.91 -15.31
CA ILE A 132 9.11 1.68 -16.65
C ILE A 132 9.10 3.00 -17.43
N GLY A 133 9.59 2.96 -18.66
CA GLY A 133 9.46 4.08 -19.60
C GLY A 133 8.01 4.24 -20.07
N SER A 134 7.53 5.47 -20.09
CA SER A 134 6.21 5.87 -20.60
C SER A 134 6.37 7.04 -21.56
N ASP A 135 5.53 7.11 -22.61
CA ASP A 135 5.59 8.23 -23.57
C ASP A 135 5.19 9.55 -22.89
N LYS A 136 4.07 9.55 -22.18
CA LYS A 136 3.52 10.75 -21.52
C LYS A 136 2.84 10.38 -20.21
N LEU A 137 2.87 11.34 -19.28
CA LEU A 137 2.10 11.33 -18.05
C LEU A 137 1.22 12.58 -17.97
N LEU A 138 0.17 12.51 -17.16
CA LEU A 138 -0.75 13.63 -16.97
C LEU A 138 -0.05 14.84 -16.35
N ARG A 139 -0.57 16.04 -16.60
CA ARG A 139 -0.12 17.30 -16.00
C ARG A 139 1.36 17.64 -16.28
N GLY A 140 1.95 17.09 -17.33
CA GLY A 140 3.35 17.30 -17.67
C GLY A 140 4.32 16.62 -16.71
N ALA A 141 3.87 15.62 -15.96
CA ALA A 141 4.70 14.90 -15.01
C ALA A 141 5.77 14.07 -15.71
N HIS A 142 6.95 13.98 -15.08
CA HIS A 142 8.02 13.04 -15.46
C HIS A 142 7.87 11.70 -14.74
N PHE A 143 7.24 11.69 -13.55
CA PHE A 143 7.12 10.50 -12.72
C PHE A 143 5.68 10.27 -12.26
N GLU A 144 5.27 9.00 -12.32
CA GLU A 144 4.08 8.49 -11.64
C GLU A 144 4.47 7.26 -10.82
N VAL A 145 3.97 7.17 -9.59
CA VAL A 145 4.30 6.08 -8.67
C VAL A 145 3.03 5.45 -8.12
N GLN A 146 2.93 4.14 -8.25
CA GLN A 146 1.92 3.31 -7.60
C GLN A 146 2.56 2.21 -6.77
N GLY A 147 1.82 1.60 -5.84
CA GLY A 147 2.38 0.55 -5.01
C GLY A 147 1.37 -0.33 -4.33
N VAL A 148 1.90 -1.36 -3.68
CA VAL A 148 1.14 -2.25 -2.80
C VAL A 148 1.86 -2.29 -1.46
N ALA A 149 1.13 -2.06 -0.37
CA ALA A 149 1.62 -2.22 0.98
C ALA A 149 0.84 -3.32 1.71
N THR A 150 1.49 -3.98 2.65
CA THR A 150 0.84 -4.99 3.49
C THR A 150 1.10 -4.68 4.95
N ARG A 151 0.05 -4.74 5.77
CA ARG A 151 0.22 -4.65 7.21
C ARG A 151 1.03 -5.85 7.67
N GLY A 152 2.18 -5.60 8.29
CA GLY A 152 2.98 -6.66 8.90
C GLY A 152 2.18 -7.40 9.97
N ALA A 153 2.47 -8.69 10.17
CA ALA A 153 1.98 -9.38 11.35
C ALA A 153 2.54 -8.68 12.62
N PRO A 154 1.73 -8.54 13.68
CA PRO A 154 2.17 -7.95 14.94
C PRO A 154 3.28 -8.77 15.60
#